data_cc2a8b076201fff2cec889882b8032bb
#
_entry.id   cc2a8b076201fff2cec889882b8032bb
#
_cell.length_a   1.000
_cell.length_b   1.000
_cell.length_c   1.000
_cell.angle_alpha   90.00
_cell.angle_beta   90.00
_cell.angle_gamma   90.00
#
_symmetry.space_group_name_H-M   'P 1'
#
loop_
_entity.id
_entity.type
_entity.pdbx_description
1 polymer ?
#
loop_
_entity_poly.entity_id
_entity_poly.type
_entity_poly.pdbx_seq_one_letter_code
_entity_poly.pdbx_strand_id
1 'polypeptide(L)'
;INGVPVTFLIDTGATILAMNNRHAAALGLDMRRARPMQATTASGSVASQQVMIKRVDVGDIQVSNVLAAVLPGDHPAEILLGMSFLRNVEMSENAGLMLLKSR
;
A
#
# COMPACT_ATOMS: atom_id res chain seq x y z
N ILE A 1 -9.52 0.67 0.01
CA ILE A 1 -8.86 1.33 1.16
C ILE A 1 -9.90 2.18 1.88
N ASN A 2 -10.13 1.88 3.13
CA ASN A 2 -11.13 2.58 3.96
C ASN A 2 -12.51 2.67 3.28
N GLY A 3 -12.88 1.62 2.56
CA GLY A 3 -14.14 1.54 1.84
C GLY A 3 -14.15 2.17 0.45
N VAL A 4 -13.05 2.79 0.03
CA VAL A 4 -12.93 3.39 -1.30
C VAL A 4 -12.28 2.39 -2.27
N PRO A 5 -12.92 2.06 -3.39
CA PRO A 5 -12.34 1.14 -4.37
C PRO A 5 -11.07 1.72 -5.01
N VAL A 6 -10.04 0.90 -5.13
CA VAL A 6 -8.78 1.26 -5.77
C VAL A 6 -8.23 0.07 -6.56
N THR A 7 -7.29 0.35 -7.44
CA THR A 7 -6.53 -0.68 -8.15
C THR A 7 -5.15 -0.79 -7.51
N PHE A 8 -4.74 -2.02 -7.21
CA PHE A 8 -3.43 -2.32 -6.63
C PHE A 8 -2.55 -3.06 -7.61
N LEU A 9 -1.25 -2.85 -7.50
CA LEU A 9 -0.24 -3.78 -7.97
C LEU A 9 0.33 -4.51 -6.77
N ILE A 10 0.40 -5.83 -6.84
CA ILE A 10 1.02 -6.63 -5.78
C ILE A 10 2.53 -6.50 -5.91
N ASP A 11 3.19 -6.01 -4.86
CA ASP A 11 4.63 -5.79 -4.86
C ASP A 11 5.26 -6.32 -3.57
N THR A 12 5.78 -7.55 -3.63
CA THR A 12 6.43 -8.19 -2.49
C THR A 12 7.77 -7.54 -2.14
N GLY A 13 8.32 -6.74 -3.05
CA GLY A 13 9.53 -5.97 -2.79
C GLY A 13 9.30 -4.69 -2.01
N ALA A 14 8.06 -4.23 -1.88
CA ALA A 14 7.72 -3.07 -1.06
C ALA A 14 7.47 -3.51 0.38
N THR A 15 8.16 -2.89 1.34
CA THR A 15 8.01 -3.26 2.75
C THR A 15 6.67 -2.81 3.32
N ILE A 16 6.17 -1.68 2.86
CA ILE A 16 4.86 -1.16 3.25
C ILE A 16 4.08 -0.80 2.00
N LEU A 17 2.78 -0.60 2.16
CA LEU A 17 1.93 -0.13 1.08
C LEU A 17 2.44 1.24 0.61
N ALA A 18 2.42 1.52 -0.68
CA ALA A 18 2.95 2.77 -1.22
C ALA A 18 1.98 3.40 -2.21
N MET A 19 1.87 4.73 -2.14
CA MET A 19 1.01 5.50 -3.03
C MET A 19 1.59 6.90 -3.24
N ASN A 20 1.06 7.63 -4.20
CA ASN A 20 1.45 9.01 -4.42
C ASN A 20 0.48 9.99 -3.73
N ASN A 21 0.83 11.28 -3.74
CA ASN A 21 0.01 12.31 -3.12
C ASN A 21 -1.42 12.39 -3.68
N ARG A 22 -1.60 12.13 -4.97
CA ARG A 22 -2.92 12.18 -5.58
C ARG A 22 -3.79 11.04 -5.12
N HIS A 23 -3.21 9.85 -4.93
CA HIS A 23 -3.93 8.72 -4.36
C HIS A 23 -4.42 9.04 -2.95
N ALA A 24 -3.53 9.59 -2.13
CA ALA A 24 -3.87 9.93 -0.74
C ALA A 24 -4.99 10.96 -0.68
N ALA A 25 -4.95 11.98 -1.55
CA ALA A 25 -6.00 12.99 -1.61
C ALA A 25 -7.34 12.41 -2.06
N ALA A 26 -7.32 11.56 -3.10
CA ALA A 26 -8.52 10.91 -3.60
C ALA A 26 -9.16 9.99 -2.57
N LEU A 27 -8.33 9.37 -1.73
CA LEU A 27 -8.81 8.49 -0.65
C LEU A 27 -9.25 9.25 0.60
N GLY A 28 -8.99 10.55 0.65
CA GLY A 28 -9.30 11.36 1.82
C GLY A 28 -8.51 10.97 3.06
N LEU A 29 -7.27 10.54 2.88
CA LEU A 29 -6.43 10.14 4.01
C LEU A 29 -6.11 11.34 4.89
N ASP A 30 -6.18 11.12 6.21
CA ASP A 30 -5.83 12.16 7.19
C ASP A 30 -4.31 12.24 7.31
N MET A 31 -3.73 13.28 6.70
CA MET A 31 -2.29 13.48 6.71
C MET A 31 -1.78 14.24 7.94
N ARG A 32 -2.66 14.65 8.86
CA ARG A 32 -2.25 15.39 10.06
C ARG A 32 -1.37 14.56 10.99
N ARG A 33 -1.54 13.24 10.97
CA ARG A 33 -0.74 12.33 11.79
C ARG A 33 0.39 11.66 11.02
N ALA A 34 0.62 12.11 9.78
CA ALA A 34 1.69 11.57 8.97
C ALA A 34 3.05 11.90 9.58
N ARG A 35 3.99 10.99 9.45
CA ARG A 35 5.35 11.14 9.95
C ARG A 35 6.32 11.14 8.78
N PRO A 36 7.37 11.99 8.81
CA PRO A 36 8.39 11.94 7.77
C PRO A 36 9.08 10.57 7.74
N MET A 37 9.38 10.11 6.54
CA MET A 37 10.15 8.90 6.33
C MET A 37 10.93 8.97 5.04
N GLN A 38 11.92 8.09 4.87
CA GLN A 38 12.59 7.89 3.60
C GLN A 38 12.05 6.61 2.97
N ALA A 39 11.56 6.72 1.75
CA ALA A 39 11.12 5.56 0.98
C ALA A 39 12.21 5.20 -0.02
N THR A 40 12.59 3.92 -0.08
CA THR A 40 13.55 3.43 -1.06
C THR A 40 12.81 3.05 -2.34
N THR A 41 13.24 3.65 -3.44
CA THR A 41 12.68 3.38 -4.77
C THR A 41 13.80 2.91 -5.70
N ALA A 42 13.44 2.52 -6.92
CA ALA A 42 14.42 2.17 -7.94
C ALA A 42 15.36 3.33 -8.27
N SER A 43 14.91 4.57 -8.06
CA SER A 43 15.68 5.78 -8.32
C SER A 43 16.46 6.28 -7.10
N GLY A 44 16.41 5.58 -5.98
CA GLY A 44 17.06 5.95 -4.73
C GLY A 44 16.05 6.28 -3.64
N SER A 45 16.50 6.99 -2.60
CA SER A 45 15.65 7.35 -1.47
C SER A 45 14.87 8.63 -1.77
N VAL A 46 13.61 8.65 -1.39
CA VAL A 46 12.71 9.77 -1.58
C VAL A 46 12.09 10.15 -0.24
N ALA A 47 12.12 11.43 0.09
CA ALA A 47 11.44 11.94 1.29
C ALA A 47 9.93 11.73 1.12
N SER A 48 9.32 11.05 2.07
CA SER A 48 7.93 10.61 2.00
C SER A 48 7.25 10.82 3.34
N GLN A 49 5.97 10.50 3.40
CA GLN A 49 5.20 10.56 4.64
C GLN A 49 4.64 9.18 4.95
N GLN A 50 4.74 8.78 6.21
CA GLN A 50 4.20 7.52 6.68
C GLN A 50 2.85 7.76 7.34
N VAL A 51 1.85 7.00 6.93
CA VAL A 51 0.51 7.05 7.52
C VAL A 51 0.04 5.65 7.86
N MET A 52 -0.90 5.57 8.81
CA MET A 52 -1.58 4.32 9.13
C MET A 52 -2.94 4.31 8.46
N ILE A 53 -3.19 3.30 7.64
CA ILE A 53 -4.49 3.11 7.00
C ILE A 53 -5.32 2.19 7.90
N LYS A 54 -6.54 2.61 8.22
CA LYS A 54 -7.39 1.87 9.13
C LYS A 54 -7.79 0.50 8.59
N ARG A 55 -8.09 0.42 7.29
CA ARG A 55 -8.59 -0.82 6.69
C ARG A 55 -8.23 -0.93 5.22
N VAL A 56 -7.73 -2.08 4.86
CA VAL A 56 -7.47 -2.44 3.45
C VAL A 56 -8.18 -3.76 3.17
N ASP A 57 -9.03 -3.76 2.15
CA ASP A 57 -9.79 -4.94 1.74
C ASP A 57 -9.32 -5.38 0.35
N VAL A 58 -9.04 -6.67 0.21
CA VAL A 58 -8.76 -7.29 -1.09
C VAL A 58 -9.61 -8.55 -1.17
N GLY A 59 -10.65 -8.51 -1.99
CA GLY A 59 -11.65 -9.57 -2.01
C GLY A 59 -12.27 -9.73 -0.62
N ASP A 60 -12.24 -10.94 -0.08
CA ASP A 60 -12.77 -11.25 1.25
C ASP A 60 -11.74 -11.00 2.36
N ILE A 61 -10.51 -10.62 2.01
CA ILE A 61 -9.45 -10.40 2.98
C ILE A 61 -9.52 -8.97 3.48
N GLN A 62 -9.59 -8.82 4.80
CA GLN A 62 -9.61 -7.50 5.44
C GLN A 62 -8.48 -7.42 6.45
N VAL A 63 -7.64 -6.40 6.31
CA VAL A 63 -6.54 -6.14 7.23
C VAL A 63 -6.68 -4.74 7.79
N SER A 64 -6.58 -4.61 9.11
CA SER A 64 -6.65 -3.34 9.82
C SER A 64 -5.26 -2.83 10.12
N ASN A 65 -5.12 -1.50 10.20
CA ASN A 65 -3.89 -0.83 10.62
C ASN A 65 -2.70 -1.20 9.73
N VAL A 66 -2.80 -0.82 8.47
CA VAL A 66 -1.78 -1.08 7.46
C VAL A 66 -0.92 0.16 7.27
N LEU A 67 0.40 0.05 7.51
CA LEU A 67 1.32 1.16 7.27
C LEU A 67 1.47 1.42 5.78
N ALA A 68 1.49 2.70 5.42
CA ALA A 68 1.65 3.14 4.05
C ALA A 68 2.62 4.30 3.95
N ALA A 69 3.33 4.36 2.84
CA ALA A 69 4.14 5.51 2.45
C ALA A 69 3.38 6.32 1.41
N VAL A 70 3.31 7.63 1.62
CA VAL A 70 2.77 8.57 0.63
C VAL A 70 3.94 9.34 0.06
N LEU A 71 4.23 9.13 -1.23
CA LEU A 71 5.36 9.73 -1.92
C LEU A 71 4.92 11.01 -2.63
N PRO A 72 5.82 12.01 -2.71
CA PRO A 72 5.52 13.22 -3.47
C PRO A 72 5.50 12.92 -4.97
N GLY A 73 4.79 13.73 -5.74
CA GLY A 73 4.75 13.62 -7.19
C GLY A 73 3.80 12.54 -7.68
N ASP A 74 4.12 11.97 -8.84
CA ASP A 74 3.24 11.07 -9.57
C ASP A 74 3.62 9.59 -9.46
N HIS A 75 4.65 9.29 -8.70
CA HIS A 75 5.10 7.90 -8.53
C HIS A 75 4.89 7.44 -7.10
N PRO A 76 4.53 6.17 -6.92
CA PRO A 76 4.21 5.19 -7.95
C PRO A 76 2.91 5.58 -8.71
N ALA A 77 2.83 5.23 -9.98
CA ALA A 77 1.65 5.54 -10.78
C ALA A 77 0.41 4.82 -10.25
N GLU A 78 0.58 3.62 -9.73
CA GLU A 78 -0.48 2.84 -9.12
C GLU A 78 -0.12 2.53 -7.67
N ILE A 79 -1.14 2.27 -6.85
CA ILE A 79 -0.92 1.92 -5.45
C ILE A 79 -0.27 0.55 -5.38
N LEU A 80 0.86 0.45 -4.67
CA LEU A 80 1.58 -0.80 -4.49
C LEU A 80 1.12 -1.48 -3.20
N LEU A 81 0.66 -2.72 -3.33
CA LEU A 81 0.24 -3.53 -2.19
C LEU A 81 1.47 -4.24 -1.63
N GLY A 82 2.08 -3.63 -0.62
CA GLY A 82 3.34 -4.09 -0.05
C GLY A 82 3.17 -5.05 1.11
N MET A 83 4.28 -5.39 1.75
CA MET A 83 4.32 -6.42 2.79
C MET A 83 3.57 -6.03 4.07
N SER A 84 3.33 -4.73 4.33
CA SER A 84 2.50 -4.34 5.47
C SER A 84 1.08 -4.91 5.41
N PHE A 85 0.59 -5.17 4.19
CA PHE A 85 -0.65 -5.92 3.97
C PHE A 85 -0.34 -7.41 3.73
N LEU A 86 0.57 -7.71 2.82
CA LEU A 86 0.79 -9.06 2.32
C LEU A 86 1.28 -10.04 3.39
N ARG A 87 1.96 -9.54 4.43
CA ARG A 87 2.39 -10.41 5.54
C ARG A 87 1.21 -11.06 6.29
N ASN A 88 0.02 -10.50 6.14
CA ASN A 88 -1.18 -11.00 6.79
C ASN A 88 -1.97 -11.97 5.92
N VAL A 89 -1.44 -12.31 4.75
CA VAL A 89 -2.10 -13.20 3.81
C VAL A 89 -1.15 -14.31 3.39
N GLU A 90 -1.75 -15.40 2.97
CA GLU A 90 -1.04 -16.52 2.37
C GLU A 90 -1.14 -16.37 0.87
N MET A 91 0.02 -16.34 0.20
CA MET A 91 0.09 -16.21 -1.25
C MET A 91 0.50 -17.54 -1.86
N SER A 92 -0.20 -17.94 -2.91
CA SER A 92 0.19 -19.09 -3.71
C SER A 92 0.06 -18.76 -5.18
N GLU A 93 0.89 -19.39 -6.00
CA GLU A 93 0.85 -19.22 -7.44
C GLU A 93 0.65 -20.58 -8.09
N ASN A 94 -0.30 -20.64 -9.00
CA ASN A 94 -0.61 -21.88 -9.71
C ASN A 94 -1.00 -21.53 -11.15
N ALA A 95 -0.25 -22.06 -12.10
CA ALA A 95 -0.50 -21.87 -13.53
C ALA A 95 -0.62 -20.39 -13.92
N GLY A 96 0.25 -19.54 -13.38
CA GLY A 96 0.25 -18.11 -13.64
C GLY A 96 -0.80 -17.33 -12.89
N LEU A 97 -1.57 -17.97 -12.01
CA LEU A 97 -2.61 -17.33 -11.22
C LEU A 97 -2.12 -17.15 -9.78
N MET A 98 -2.18 -15.91 -9.27
CA MET A 98 -1.84 -15.61 -7.89
C MET A 98 -3.10 -15.73 -7.04
N LEU A 99 -3.03 -16.53 -5.99
CA LEU A 99 -4.12 -16.68 -5.03
C LEU A 99 -3.72 -16.06 -3.70
N LEU A 100 -4.62 -15.28 -3.12
CA LEU A 100 -4.45 -14.68 -1.81
C LEU A 100 -5.50 -15.23 -0.85
N LYS A 101 -5.06 -15.56 0.35
CA LYS A 101 -5.91 -16.18 1.35
C LYS A 101 -5.56 -15.60 2.71
N SER A 102 -6.54 -15.39 3.58
CA SER A 102 -6.29 -14.98 4.95
C SER A 102 -5.46 -16.01 5.69
N ARG A 103 -4.52 -15.55 6.47
CA ARG A 103 -3.77 -16.40 7.37
C ARG A 103 -4.60 -16.79 8.57
#